data_120963a2432e79db65265ee137db7b03
#
_entry.id   120963a2432e79db65265ee137db7b03
#
_cell.length_a   1.000
_cell.length_b   1.000
_cell.length_c   1.000
_cell.angle_alpha   90.00
_cell.angle_beta   90.00
_cell.angle_gamma   90.00
#
_symmetry.space_group_name_H-M   'P 1'
#
loop_
_entity.id
_entity.type
_entity.pdbx_description
1 polymer ?
#
loop_
_entity_poly.entity_id
_entity_poly.type
_entity_poly.pdbx_seq_one_letter_code
_entity_poly.pdbx_strand_id
1 'polypeptide(L)'
;SIREYYGVHAGETIFKMAFVFRSEDGSKTGKTADGGDIFIDVHREGVTVRFEQPDVATTLNLGDLLPIRAKASVLADMKLFVANEQIVSRTNVQEIISLHTFSQTGTFELRVEATTGGKTAIATQVVTVLGETEQGILPQGARPGINYLNDTQATLVLQAPGKRTVYVVGDFNDWQFKSEYQLKQDGEFFWITLSDLEKGKEYAFQYVVDGTIYIADPYADKVLDPWNDPYISPAVYPDLKPYPTGNAEGIVSVLQTGKTPYQ
;
A
#
# COMPACT_ATOMS: atom_id res chain seq x y z
N SER A 1 -3.75 -35.45 21.29
CA SER A 1 -3.61 -34.03 20.86
C SER A 1 -4.47 -33.79 19.61
N ILE A 2 -4.76 -32.52 19.30
CA ILE A 2 -5.48 -32.15 18.06
C ILE A 2 -4.73 -32.67 16.83
N ARG A 3 -3.40 -32.59 16.82
CA ARG A 3 -2.56 -33.12 15.74
C ARG A 3 -2.74 -34.63 15.51
N GLU A 4 -2.77 -35.38 16.57
CA GLU A 4 -2.96 -36.81 16.56
C GLU A 4 -4.34 -37.20 16.02
N TYR A 5 -5.36 -36.49 16.47
CA TYR A 5 -6.76 -36.72 16.06
C TYR A 5 -6.98 -36.47 14.54
N TYR A 6 -6.36 -35.42 14.01
CA TYR A 6 -6.49 -35.04 12.59
C TYR A 6 -5.36 -35.57 11.70
N GLY A 7 -4.45 -36.38 12.20
CA GLY A 7 -3.36 -36.96 11.43
C GLY A 7 -2.34 -35.95 10.87
N VAL A 8 -2.17 -34.79 11.54
CA VAL A 8 -1.25 -33.75 11.10
C VAL A 8 0.19 -34.16 11.36
N HIS A 9 1.03 -34.21 10.31
CA HIS A 9 2.43 -34.64 10.44
C HIS A 9 3.27 -33.70 11.30
N ALA A 10 4.33 -34.26 11.93
CA ALA A 10 5.31 -33.48 12.67
C ALA A 10 6.00 -32.49 11.71
N GLY A 11 5.95 -31.20 12.02
CA GLY A 11 6.50 -30.12 11.17
C GLY A 11 5.46 -29.31 10.39
N GLU A 12 4.27 -29.83 10.14
CA GLU A 12 3.17 -29.05 9.55
C GLU A 12 2.68 -28.02 10.56
N THR A 13 2.43 -26.80 10.09
CA THR A 13 1.89 -25.70 10.91
C THR A 13 0.38 -25.65 10.72
N ILE A 14 -0.36 -25.78 11.82
CA ILE A 14 -1.80 -25.53 11.83
C ILE A 14 -1.99 -24.05 12.12
N PHE A 15 -2.58 -23.30 11.18
CA PHE A 15 -2.84 -21.86 11.33
C PHE A 15 -4.23 -21.58 11.86
N LYS A 16 -5.23 -22.40 11.46
CA LYS A 16 -6.63 -22.24 11.83
C LYS A 16 -7.28 -23.58 12.06
N MET A 17 -8.23 -23.62 12.98
CA MET A 17 -9.16 -24.72 13.16
C MET A 17 -10.55 -24.29 12.72
N ALA A 18 -11.20 -25.08 11.89
CA ALA A 18 -12.60 -24.92 11.54
C ALA A 18 -13.48 -25.66 12.54
N PHE A 19 -14.52 -25.01 13.03
CA PHE A 19 -15.53 -25.61 13.89
C PHE A 19 -16.86 -25.63 13.18
N VAL A 20 -17.51 -26.80 13.21
CA VAL A 20 -18.85 -26.98 12.72
C VAL A 20 -19.71 -27.47 13.88
N PHE A 21 -20.68 -26.64 14.28
CA PHE A 21 -21.70 -27.01 15.25
C PHE A 21 -22.94 -27.47 14.50
N ARG A 22 -23.51 -28.62 14.88
CA ARG A 22 -24.75 -29.13 14.30
C ARG A 22 -25.71 -29.46 15.41
N SER A 23 -27.03 -29.27 15.15
CA SER A 23 -28.08 -29.79 16.00
C SER A 23 -28.06 -31.32 15.97
N GLU A 24 -28.64 -31.97 17.00
CA GLU A 24 -28.67 -33.43 17.14
C GLU A 24 -29.33 -34.11 15.92
N ASP A 25 -30.35 -33.48 15.36
CA ASP A 25 -31.06 -33.90 14.16
C ASP A 25 -30.39 -33.51 12.83
N GLY A 26 -29.26 -32.78 12.89
CA GLY A 26 -28.53 -32.31 11.72
C GLY A 26 -29.20 -31.19 10.93
N SER A 27 -30.39 -30.74 11.34
CA SER A 27 -31.16 -29.72 10.60
C SER A 27 -30.58 -28.31 10.68
N LYS A 28 -29.76 -28.02 11.69
CA LYS A 28 -29.13 -26.70 11.89
C LYS A 28 -27.64 -26.83 11.93
N THR A 29 -26.96 -25.91 11.26
CA THR A 29 -25.49 -25.76 11.29
C THR A 29 -25.13 -24.38 11.83
N GLY A 30 -24.27 -24.35 12.85
CA GLY A 30 -23.75 -23.10 13.39
C GLY A 30 -22.80 -22.44 12.38
N LYS A 31 -23.06 -21.18 12.11
CA LYS A 31 -22.29 -20.31 11.19
C LYS A 31 -21.98 -19.00 11.87
N THR A 32 -21.07 -18.23 11.29
CA THR A 32 -20.87 -16.84 11.65
C THR A 32 -22.10 -15.99 11.29
N ALA A 33 -22.18 -14.76 11.78
CA ALA A 33 -23.33 -13.88 11.53
C ALA A 33 -23.57 -13.58 10.04
N ASP A 34 -22.51 -13.65 9.24
CA ASP A 34 -22.51 -13.47 7.77
C ASP A 34 -22.70 -14.80 7.00
N GLY A 35 -22.94 -15.92 7.71
CA GLY A 35 -23.18 -17.22 7.12
C GLY A 35 -21.94 -18.04 6.77
N GLY A 36 -20.75 -17.54 7.10
CA GLY A 36 -19.47 -18.23 6.88
C GLY A 36 -19.18 -19.35 7.89
N ASP A 37 -18.08 -20.06 7.71
CA ASP A 37 -17.59 -21.07 8.65
C ASP A 37 -16.90 -20.41 9.85
N ILE A 38 -16.98 -21.05 11.01
CA ILE A 38 -16.35 -20.58 12.24
C ILE A 38 -14.91 -21.08 12.27
N PHE A 39 -13.95 -20.15 12.26
CA PHE A 39 -12.52 -20.46 12.37
C PHE A 39 -11.96 -19.89 13.67
N ILE A 40 -11.05 -20.63 14.30
CA ILE A 40 -10.25 -20.17 15.44
C ILE A 40 -8.78 -20.28 15.04
N ASP A 41 -8.03 -19.20 15.23
CA ASP A 41 -6.59 -19.18 14.99
C ASP A 41 -5.87 -20.09 15.98
N VAL A 42 -4.95 -20.93 15.48
CA VAL A 42 -4.10 -21.78 16.30
C VAL A 42 -2.76 -21.09 16.50
N HIS A 43 -2.54 -20.64 17.72
CA HIS A 43 -1.27 -20.05 18.08
C HIS A 43 -0.23 -21.15 18.37
N ARG A 44 1.00 -20.96 17.89
CA ARG A 44 2.14 -21.82 18.28
C ARG A 44 2.36 -21.67 19.80
N GLU A 45 3.03 -22.66 20.40
CA GLU A 45 3.51 -22.50 21.78
C GLU A 45 4.35 -21.21 21.90
N GLY A 46 3.89 -20.31 22.75
CA GLY A 46 4.51 -19.00 22.95
C GLY A 46 3.53 -17.84 22.74
N VAL A 47 4.05 -16.65 22.86
CA VAL A 47 3.31 -15.42 22.59
C VAL A 47 3.25 -15.17 21.08
N THR A 48 2.12 -14.62 20.61
CA THR A 48 1.99 -13.97 19.31
C THR A 48 1.47 -12.57 19.52
N VAL A 49 1.74 -11.67 18.57
CA VAL A 49 1.24 -10.29 18.61
C VAL A 49 0.85 -9.85 17.21
N ARG A 50 -0.18 -9.01 17.11
CA ARG A 50 -0.62 -8.41 15.84
C ARG A 50 -1.10 -6.99 16.08
N PHE A 51 -1.05 -6.17 15.02
CA PHE A 51 -1.80 -4.92 14.98
C PHE A 51 -3.28 -5.22 14.71
N GLU A 52 -4.15 -4.49 15.40
CA GLU A 52 -5.59 -4.41 15.13
C GLU A 52 -5.94 -3.05 14.49
N GLN A 53 -5.09 -2.02 14.76
CA GLN A 53 -5.13 -0.71 14.12
C GLN A 53 -3.70 -0.13 14.06
N PRO A 54 -3.22 0.26 12.86
CA PRO A 54 -3.75 -0.14 11.56
C PRO A 54 -3.49 -1.64 11.32
N ASP A 55 -4.48 -2.34 10.74
CA ASP A 55 -4.38 -3.77 10.41
C ASP A 55 -3.73 -4.01 9.03
N VAL A 56 -3.69 -2.96 8.21
CA VAL A 56 -3.03 -2.92 6.90
C VAL A 56 -2.11 -1.71 6.80
N ALA A 57 -1.24 -1.69 5.79
CA ALA A 57 -0.46 -0.49 5.45
C ALA A 57 -1.40 0.71 5.25
N THR A 58 -1.09 1.82 5.91
CA THR A 58 -1.99 2.97 6.04
C THR A 58 -1.31 4.24 5.57
N THR A 59 -2.06 5.12 4.92
CA THR A 59 -1.60 6.43 4.49
C THR A 59 -2.35 7.54 5.25
N LEU A 60 -1.60 8.54 5.72
CA LEU A 60 -2.08 9.68 6.49
C LEU A 60 -1.56 10.98 5.89
N ASN A 61 -2.18 12.10 6.20
CA ASN A 61 -1.56 13.40 5.97
C ASN A 61 -0.76 13.83 7.21
N LEU A 62 0.23 14.68 6.99
CA LEU A 62 1.01 15.28 8.07
C LEU A 62 0.07 15.96 9.08
N GLY A 63 0.26 15.66 10.37
CA GLY A 63 -0.58 16.18 11.43
C GLY A 63 -1.84 15.34 11.74
N ASP A 64 -2.20 14.39 10.89
CA ASP A 64 -3.32 13.48 11.20
C ASP A 64 -2.97 12.61 12.42
N LEU A 65 -4.00 12.31 13.20
CA LEU A 65 -3.88 11.46 14.39
C LEU A 65 -4.08 10.00 14.02
N LEU A 66 -3.05 9.17 14.27
CA LEU A 66 -3.09 7.73 14.03
C LEU A 66 -3.48 6.99 15.33
N PRO A 67 -4.63 6.33 15.40
CA PRO A 67 -4.90 5.37 16.45
C PRO A 67 -4.09 4.09 16.20
N ILE A 68 -3.36 3.65 17.22
CA ILE A 68 -2.56 2.43 17.19
C ILE A 68 -3.09 1.48 18.25
N ARG A 69 -3.42 0.26 17.84
CA ARG A 69 -3.87 -0.80 18.72
C ARG A 69 -3.21 -2.11 18.33
N ALA A 70 -2.55 -2.76 19.29
CA ALA A 70 -1.97 -4.07 19.07
C ALA A 70 -2.33 -5.02 20.21
N LYS A 71 -2.50 -6.32 19.85
CA LYS A 71 -2.97 -7.35 20.78
C LYS A 71 -2.05 -8.55 20.77
N ALA A 72 -1.72 -9.02 21.98
CA ALA A 72 -0.98 -10.26 22.20
C ALA A 72 -1.95 -11.41 22.51
N SER A 73 -1.53 -12.64 22.19
CA SER A 73 -2.33 -13.87 22.45
C SER A 73 -2.47 -14.19 23.92
N VAL A 74 -1.53 -13.74 24.76
CA VAL A 74 -1.48 -13.95 26.20
C VAL A 74 -1.00 -12.68 26.91
N LEU A 75 -1.10 -12.60 28.22
CA LEU A 75 -0.50 -11.53 29.02
C LEU A 75 1.01 -11.50 28.78
N ALA A 76 1.53 -10.34 28.41
CA ALA A 76 2.92 -10.12 28.05
C ALA A 76 3.37 -8.70 28.43
N ASP A 77 4.66 -8.50 28.49
CA ASP A 77 5.25 -7.17 28.49
C ASP A 77 5.27 -6.67 27.05
N MET A 78 4.55 -5.60 26.78
CA MET A 78 4.39 -5.07 25.42
C MET A 78 5.10 -3.73 25.26
N LYS A 79 5.77 -3.56 24.11
CA LYS A 79 6.43 -2.31 23.72
C LYS A 79 6.00 -1.94 22.30
N LEU A 80 5.69 -0.67 22.10
CA LEU A 80 5.35 -0.11 20.79
C LEU A 80 6.42 0.90 20.35
N PHE A 81 6.85 0.77 19.11
CA PHE A 81 7.86 1.61 18.48
C PHE A 81 7.31 2.25 17.21
N VAL A 82 7.73 3.48 16.95
CA VAL A 82 7.55 4.20 15.69
C VAL A 82 8.94 4.60 15.20
N ALA A 83 9.32 4.22 13.98
CA ALA A 83 10.63 4.51 13.40
C ALA A 83 11.80 4.16 14.35
N ASN A 84 11.73 3.02 15.03
CA ASN A 84 12.66 2.53 16.06
C ASN A 84 12.66 3.29 17.41
N GLU A 85 11.88 4.36 17.55
CA GLU A 85 11.71 5.04 18.84
C GLU A 85 10.59 4.36 19.64
N GLN A 86 10.87 3.99 20.91
CA GLN A 86 9.87 3.42 21.80
C GLN A 86 8.92 4.51 22.31
N ILE A 87 7.65 4.44 21.89
CA ILE A 87 6.63 5.42 22.28
C ILE A 87 5.77 4.97 23.47
N VAL A 88 5.58 3.66 23.64
CA VAL A 88 4.77 3.10 24.75
C VAL A 88 5.39 1.79 25.24
N SER A 89 5.32 1.56 26.56
CA SER A 89 5.61 0.27 27.20
C SER A 89 4.54 -0.03 28.25
N ARG A 90 4.11 -1.29 28.32
CA ARG A 90 3.17 -1.80 29.32
C ARG A 90 3.59 -3.20 29.76
N THR A 91 3.45 -3.50 31.04
CA THR A 91 3.79 -4.81 31.61
C THR A 91 2.53 -5.60 31.91
N ASN A 92 2.60 -6.91 31.65
CA ASN A 92 1.55 -7.87 31.96
C ASN A 92 0.17 -7.49 31.38
N VAL A 93 0.12 -7.12 30.10
CA VAL A 93 -1.10 -6.76 29.36
C VAL A 93 -1.29 -7.64 28.13
N GLN A 94 -2.52 -7.73 27.64
CA GLN A 94 -2.82 -8.36 26.34
C GLN A 94 -2.99 -7.36 25.21
N GLU A 95 -3.03 -6.06 25.54
CA GLU A 95 -3.31 -5.02 24.57
C GLU A 95 -2.50 -3.77 24.89
N ILE A 96 -2.03 -3.11 23.84
CA ILE A 96 -1.40 -1.80 23.91
C ILE A 96 -2.12 -0.85 22.94
N ILE A 97 -2.47 0.34 23.45
CA ILE A 97 -3.18 1.37 22.70
C ILE A 97 -2.37 2.66 22.77
N SER A 98 -2.27 3.38 21.67
CA SER A 98 -1.64 4.69 21.58
C SER A 98 -2.32 5.55 20.53
N LEU A 99 -2.13 6.85 20.64
CA LEU A 99 -2.40 7.83 19.60
C LEU A 99 -1.07 8.46 19.22
N HIS A 100 -0.77 8.54 17.93
CA HIS A 100 0.47 9.10 17.42
C HIS A 100 0.21 10.10 16.31
N THR A 101 1.00 11.19 16.29
CA THR A 101 1.00 12.19 15.23
C THR A 101 2.41 12.32 14.69
N PHE A 102 2.57 12.24 13.38
CA PHE A 102 3.86 12.39 12.73
C PHE A 102 4.17 13.87 12.50
N SER A 103 5.41 14.26 12.76
CA SER A 103 5.92 15.61 12.52
C SER A 103 6.69 15.75 11.19
N GLN A 104 6.87 14.64 10.46
CA GLN A 104 7.60 14.59 9.20
C GLN A 104 6.87 13.71 8.20
N THR A 105 7.03 14.02 6.93
CA THR A 105 6.57 13.19 5.82
C THR A 105 7.52 12.02 5.58
N GLY A 106 7.02 10.94 4.98
CA GLY A 106 7.81 9.76 4.66
C GLY A 106 7.12 8.46 5.00
N THR A 107 7.85 7.37 4.89
CA THR A 107 7.37 6.03 5.24
C THR A 107 7.99 5.59 6.55
N PHE A 108 7.15 5.21 7.50
CA PHE A 108 7.53 4.83 8.85
C PHE A 108 7.10 3.40 9.16
N GLU A 109 7.97 2.65 9.83
CA GLU A 109 7.61 1.37 10.40
C GLU A 109 7.04 1.55 11.81
N LEU A 110 5.87 0.95 12.05
CA LEU A 110 5.37 0.65 13.38
C LEU A 110 5.85 -0.75 13.75
N ARG A 111 6.34 -0.92 14.96
CA ARG A 111 6.76 -2.22 15.47
C ARG A 111 6.25 -2.44 16.88
N VAL A 112 5.61 -3.57 17.11
CA VAL A 112 5.18 -4.00 18.44
C VAL A 112 5.90 -5.27 18.83
N GLU A 113 6.38 -5.29 20.07
CA GLU A 113 7.01 -6.45 20.72
C GLU A 113 6.14 -6.90 21.89
N ALA A 114 5.96 -8.21 22.03
CA ALA A 114 5.30 -8.81 23.18
C ALA A 114 6.19 -9.92 23.75
N THR A 115 6.59 -9.78 25.01
CA THR A 115 7.51 -10.70 25.70
C THR A 115 6.84 -11.36 26.89
N THR A 116 6.90 -12.68 26.96
CA THR A 116 6.46 -13.45 28.13
C THR A 116 7.24 -14.77 28.21
N GLY A 117 7.58 -15.22 29.41
CA GLY A 117 8.32 -16.48 29.62
C GLY A 117 9.65 -16.54 28.87
N GLY A 118 10.35 -15.40 28.67
CA GLY A 118 11.61 -15.32 27.94
C GLY A 118 11.48 -15.45 26.42
N LYS A 119 10.25 -15.50 25.85
CA LYS A 119 9.97 -15.52 24.40
C LYS A 119 9.40 -14.17 23.97
N THR A 120 9.86 -13.65 22.82
CA THR A 120 9.38 -12.40 22.24
C THR A 120 8.75 -12.66 20.88
N ALA A 121 7.55 -12.12 20.67
CA ALA A 121 6.91 -12.02 19.36
C ALA A 121 6.99 -10.56 18.89
N ILE A 122 7.10 -10.38 17.57
CA ILE A 122 7.18 -9.08 16.93
C ILE A 122 6.16 -9.04 15.78
N ALA A 123 5.49 -7.90 15.65
CA ALA A 123 4.71 -7.57 14.45
C ALA A 123 5.09 -6.17 13.98
N THR A 124 5.05 -5.97 12.67
CA THR A 124 5.33 -4.68 12.03
C THR A 124 4.18 -4.24 11.15
N GLN A 125 4.06 -2.94 10.96
CA GLN A 125 3.11 -2.31 10.04
C GLN A 125 3.75 -1.07 9.42
N VAL A 126 3.32 -0.70 8.23
CA VAL A 126 3.86 0.45 7.50
C VAL A 126 2.85 1.59 7.48
N VAL A 127 3.33 2.79 7.74
CA VAL A 127 2.55 4.03 7.66
C VAL A 127 3.27 5.01 6.74
N THR A 128 2.57 5.50 5.72
CA THR A 128 3.05 6.55 4.83
C THR A 128 2.39 7.88 5.21
N VAL A 129 3.20 8.90 5.47
CA VAL A 129 2.75 10.26 5.85
C VAL A 129 3.00 11.20 4.69
N LEU A 130 1.93 11.76 4.13
CA LEU A 130 1.94 12.67 3.00
C LEU A 130 2.06 14.12 3.48
N GLY A 131 2.77 14.94 2.71
CA GLY A 131 2.88 16.38 2.93
C GLY A 131 1.62 17.15 2.49
N GLU A 132 1.53 18.40 2.93
CA GLU A 132 0.57 19.34 2.38
C GLU A 132 0.86 19.58 0.89
N THR A 133 -0.19 19.75 0.09
CA THR A 133 -0.05 20.03 -1.34
C THR A 133 0.32 21.50 -1.56
N GLU A 134 1.46 21.73 -2.19
CA GLU A 134 1.88 23.07 -2.58
C GLU A 134 0.90 23.66 -3.61
N GLN A 135 0.46 24.91 -3.40
CA GLN A 135 -0.33 25.63 -4.39
C GLN A 135 0.63 26.18 -5.47
N GLY A 136 0.28 25.98 -6.74
CA GLY A 136 1.11 26.45 -7.83
C GLY A 136 0.32 26.62 -9.12
N ILE A 137 0.50 27.76 -9.79
CA ILE A 137 -0.21 28.10 -11.03
C ILE A 137 0.16 27.07 -12.12
N LEU A 138 -0.87 26.48 -12.73
CA LEU A 138 -0.69 25.56 -13.87
C LEU A 138 0.09 26.26 -14.99
N PRO A 139 1.14 25.64 -15.55
CA PRO A 139 1.90 26.23 -16.66
C PRO A 139 0.99 26.59 -17.84
N GLN A 140 1.19 27.79 -18.40
CA GLN A 140 0.38 28.30 -19.49
C GLN A 140 0.37 27.30 -20.69
N GLY A 141 -0.83 26.94 -21.14
CA GLY A 141 -1.02 26.03 -22.25
C GLY A 141 -0.97 24.53 -21.88
N ALA A 142 -0.63 24.19 -20.64
CA ALA A 142 -0.71 22.81 -20.18
C ALA A 142 -2.17 22.32 -20.15
N ARG A 143 -2.37 21.04 -20.45
CA ARG A 143 -3.68 20.36 -20.54
C ARG A 143 -3.64 19.10 -19.70
N PRO A 144 -4.80 18.59 -19.23
CA PRO A 144 -4.85 17.25 -18.61
C PRO A 144 -4.14 16.21 -19.47
N GLY A 145 -3.34 15.36 -18.81
CA GLY A 145 -2.50 14.37 -19.44
C GLY A 145 -1.02 14.74 -19.48
N ILE A 146 -0.27 14.14 -20.38
CA ILE A 146 1.18 14.28 -20.55
C ILE A 146 1.47 15.41 -21.53
N ASN A 147 2.14 16.47 -21.06
CA ASN A 147 2.57 17.61 -21.90
C ASN A 147 4.09 17.52 -22.08
N TYR A 148 4.53 17.11 -23.27
CA TYR A 148 5.97 17.04 -23.61
C TYR A 148 6.53 18.44 -23.90
N LEU A 149 7.47 18.90 -23.10
CA LEU A 149 8.09 20.23 -23.24
C LEU A 149 9.30 20.19 -24.17
N ASN A 150 10.08 19.15 -24.07
CA ASN A 150 11.28 18.89 -24.89
C ASN A 150 11.71 17.41 -24.76
N ASP A 151 12.89 17.07 -25.25
CA ASP A 151 13.43 15.71 -25.24
C ASP A 151 13.71 15.12 -23.83
N THR A 152 13.74 15.97 -22.78
CA THR A 152 14.13 15.57 -21.42
C THR A 152 13.13 15.99 -20.35
N GLN A 153 12.03 16.65 -20.75
CA GLN A 153 11.06 17.20 -19.78
C GLN A 153 9.62 16.96 -20.24
N ALA A 154 8.76 16.62 -19.28
CA ALA A 154 7.33 16.53 -19.49
C ALA A 154 6.58 17.07 -18.26
N THR A 155 5.47 17.80 -18.50
CA THR A 155 4.54 18.21 -17.45
C THR A 155 3.36 17.22 -17.44
N LEU A 156 3.15 16.60 -16.31
CA LEU A 156 1.99 15.76 -16.03
C LEU A 156 0.90 16.62 -15.39
N VAL A 157 -0.34 16.49 -15.85
CA VAL A 157 -1.49 17.23 -15.33
C VAL A 157 -2.65 16.28 -15.14
N LEU A 158 -3.11 16.17 -13.89
CA LEU A 158 -4.30 15.41 -13.52
C LEU A 158 -5.42 16.34 -13.05
N GLN A 159 -6.59 16.23 -13.66
CA GLN A 159 -7.81 16.86 -13.13
C GLN A 159 -8.42 15.94 -12.08
N ALA A 160 -8.44 16.37 -10.82
CA ALA A 160 -8.91 15.58 -9.69
C ALA A 160 -9.69 16.44 -8.69
N PRO A 161 -10.94 16.83 -9.02
CA PRO A 161 -11.74 17.74 -8.21
C PRO A 161 -12.04 17.13 -6.83
N GLY A 162 -11.93 17.95 -5.78
CA GLY A 162 -12.21 17.56 -4.40
C GLY A 162 -11.14 16.66 -3.76
N LYS A 163 -10.00 16.44 -4.44
CA LYS A 163 -8.87 15.70 -3.90
C LYS A 163 -7.89 16.63 -3.18
N ARG A 164 -7.15 16.06 -2.20
CA ARG A 164 -6.24 16.84 -1.36
C ARG A 164 -4.79 16.70 -1.79
N THR A 165 -4.38 15.51 -2.20
CA THR A 165 -3.00 15.21 -2.55
C THR A 165 -2.93 14.32 -3.78
N VAL A 166 -1.95 14.57 -4.65
CA VAL A 166 -1.59 13.68 -5.75
C VAL A 166 -0.07 13.54 -5.78
N TYR A 167 0.38 12.30 -5.84
CA TYR A 167 1.77 11.95 -6.10
C TYR A 167 1.87 11.25 -7.44
N VAL A 168 3.05 11.26 -8.04
CA VAL A 168 3.37 10.40 -9.17
C VAL A 168 4.45 9.40 -8.75
N VAL A 169 4.21 8.12 -9.04
CA VAL A 169 5.17 7.04 -8.83
C VAL A 169 5.43 6.34 -10.16
N GLY A 170 6.66 5.92 -10.39
CA GLY A 170 7.03 5.29 -11.65
C GLY A 170 8.50 4.94 -11.75
N ASP A 171 8.95 4.56 -12.94
CA ASP A 171 10.33 4.15 -13.19
C ASP A 171 11.38 5.24 -12.90
N PHE A 172 10.97 6.51 -12.87
CA PHE A 172 11.85 7.65 -12.62
C PHE A 172 12.11 7.90 -11.12
N ASN A 173 11.40 7.24 -10.21
CA ASN A 173 11.57 7.39 -8.75
C ASN A 173 11.51 6.05 -8.00
N ASP A 174 11.76 4.93 -8.70
CA ASP A 174 11.73 3.57 -8.15
C ASP A 174 10.37 3.23 -7.51
N TRP A 175 9.28 3.79 -8.02
CA TRP A 175 7.91 3.60 -7.54
C TRP A 175 7.68 4.00 -6.08
N GLN A 176 8.49 4.94 -5.59
CA GLN A 176 8.45 5.37 -4.19
C GLN A 176 7.73 6.71 -4.03
N PHE A 177 7.04 6.86 -2.90
CA PHE A 177 6.54 8.15 -2.44
C PHE A 177 7.73 9.01 -1.99
N LYS A 178 8.01 10.06 -2.75
CA LYS A 178 9.02 11.07 -2.42
C LYS A 178 8.40 12.45 -2.55
N SER A 179 8.74 13.37 -1.65
CA SER A 179 8.15 14.71 -1.61
C SER A 179 8.33 15.50 -2.90
N GLU A 180 9.47 15.31 -3.58
CA GLU A 180 9.77 15.95 -4.87
C GLU A 180 8.88 15.48 -6.03
N TYR A 181 8.14 14.40 -5.85
CA TYR A 181 7.18 13.86 -6.82
C TYR A 181 5.71 14.08 -6.39
N GLN A 182 5.49 14.96 -5.40
CA GLN A 182 4.15 15.46 -5.11
C GLN A 182 3.76 16.53 -6.12
N LEU A 183 2.56 16.42 -6.69
CA LEU A 183 2.03 17.38 -7.63
C LEU A 183 1.60 18.66 -6.90
N LYS A 184 1.85 19.81 -7.52
CA LYS A 184 1.30 21.11 -7.10
C LYS A 184 -0.16 21.19 -7.51
N GLN A 185 -0.95 22.00 -6.78
CA GLN A 185 -2.38 22.17 -7.03
C GLN A 185 -2.69 23.57 -7.55
N ASP A 186 -3.51 23.63 -8.61
CA ASP A 186 -4.18 24.83 -9.11
C ASP A 186 -5.66 24.55 -9.27
N GLY A 187 -6.45 24.94 -8.28
CA GLY A 187 -7.87 24.61 -8.23
C GLY A 187 -8.12 23.10 -8.24
N GLU A 188 -8.73 22.58 -9.28
CA GLU A 188 -9.00 21.14 -9.44
C GLU A 188 -7.90 20.37 -10.20
N PHE A 189 -6.85 21.07 -10.66
CA PHE A 189 -5.73 20.49 -11.39
C PHE A 189 -4.55 20.25 -10.46
N PHE A 190 -3.94 19.07 -10.62
CA PHE A 190 -2.68 18.73 -9.99
C PHE A 190 -1.62 18.56 -11.09
N TRP A 191 -0.43 19.13 -10.90
CA TRP A 191 0.60 19.11 -11.93
C TRP A 191 2.01 19.03 -11.37
N ILE A 192 2.89 18.44 -12.17
CA ILE A 192 4.32 18.37 -11.90
C ILE A 192 5.08 18.38 -13.23
N THR A 193 6.25 19.03 -13.26
CA THR A 193 7.18 18.90 -14.38
C THR A 193 8.30 17.96 -14.00
N LEU A 194 8.38 16.84 -14.69
CA LEU A 194 9.48 15.89 -14.59
C LEU A 194 10.63 16.38 -15.48
N SER A 195 11.85 16.34 -14.94
CA SER A 195 13.10 16.68 -15.62
C SER A 195 14.02 15.47 -15.70
N ASP A 196 15.12 15.63 -16.45
CA ASP A 196 16.18 14.60 -16.57
C ASP A 196 15.69 13.25 -17.13
N LEU A 197 14.62 13.29 -17.93
CA LEU A 197 14.14 12.14 -18.67
C LEU A 197 15.09 11.83 -19.83
N GLU A 198 15.36 10.56 -20.08
CA GLU A 198 16.14 10.11 -21.24
C GLU A 198 15.30 10.12 -22.49
N LYS A 199 15.75 10.81 -23.54
CA LYS A 199 15.08 10.85 -24.84
C LYS A 199 14.82 9.45 -25.38
N GLY A 200 13.58 9.17 -25.75
CA GLY A 200 13.16 7.90 -26.37
C GLY A 200 12.97 6.75 -25.37
N LYS A 201 13.29 6.94 -24.09
CA LYS A 201 13.05 5.94 -23.07
C LYS A 201 11.59 5.99 -22.58
N GLU A 202 11.00 4.82 -22.45
CA GLU A 202 9.67 4.65 -21.89
C GLU A 202 9.72 4.56 -20.37
N TYR A 203 8.96 5.41 -19.70
CA TYR A 203 8.78 5.41 -18.24
C TYR A 203 7.34 5.03 -17.92
N ALA A 204 7.16 3.93 -17.21
CA ALA A 204 5.88 3.54 -16.67
C ALA A 204 5.59 4.34 -15.41
N PHE A 205 4.33 4.77 -15.22
CA PHE A 205 3.94 5.54 -14.04
C PHE A 205 2.45 5.43 -13.71
N GLN A 206 2.11 5.75 -12.48
CA GLN A 206 0.74 5.96 -12.00
C GLN A 206 0.67 7.22 -11.15
N TYR A 207 -0.51 7.85 -11.10
CA TYR A 207 -0.83 8.80 -10.06
C TYR A 207 -1.32 8.06 -8.82
N VAL A 208 -0.99 8.60 -7.65
CA VAL A 208 -1.51 8.14 -6.36
C VAL A 208 -2.28 9.29 -5.73
N VAL A 209 -3.59 9.19 -5.76
CA VAL A 209 -4.53 10.21 -5.30
C VAL A 209 -4.92 9.92 -3.86
N ASP A 210 -4.81 10.93 -2.99
CA ASP A 210 -5.05 10.86 -1.55
C ASP A 210 -4.33 9.65 -0.89
N GLY A 211 -3.17 9.27 -1.46
CA GLY A 211 -2.28 8.24 -0.94
C GLY A 211 -2.78 6.78 -1.06
N THR A 212 -3.98 6.55 -1.58
CA THR A 212 -4.60 5.21 -1.61
C THR A 212 -5.18 4.81 -2.96
N ILE A 213 -5.44 5.77 -3.86
CA ILE A 213 -6.08 5.51 -5.15
C ILE A 213 -5.02 5.57 -6.24
N TYR A 214 -4.65 4.42 -6.79
CA TYR A 214 -3.70 4.29 -7.89
C TYR A 214 -4.44 4.33 -9.22
N ILE A 215 -4.08 5.28 -10.10
CA ILE A 215 -4.69 5.43 -11.41
C ILE A 215 -3.65 5.70 -12.50
N ALA A 216 -3.92 5.18 -13.68
CA ALA A 216 -3.24 5.61 -14.89
C ALA A 216 -3.66 7.04 -15.28
N ASP A 217 -2.85 7.73 -16.07
CA ASP A 217 -3.25 8.99 -16.70
C ASP A 217 -4.38 8.72 -17.73
N PRO A 218 -5.55 9.38 -17.56
CA PRO A 218 -6.69 9.15 -18.44
C PRO A 218 -6.45 9.56 -19.91
N TYR A 219 -5.40 10.35 -20.16
CA TYR A 219 -5.05 10.87 -21.50
C TYR A 219 -3.73 10.30 -22.02
N ALA A 220 -3.21 9.23 -21.40
CA ALA A 220 -1.98 8.60 -21.87
C ALA A 220 -2.18 7.96 -23.25
N ASP A 221 -1.26 8.22 -24.18
CA ASP A 221 -1.24 7.59 -25.51
C ASP A 221 -0.93 6.09 -25.47
N LYS A 222 -0.22 5.66 -24.44
CA LYS A 222 0.20 4.27 -24.21
C LYS A 222 -0.01 3.89 -22.76
N VAL A 223 -0.55 2.70 -22.58
CA VAL A 223 -0.70 2.08 -21.24
C VAL A 223 -0.12 0.68 -21.25
N LEU A 224 0.17 0.15 -20.05
CA LEU A 224 0.49 -1.24 -19.82
C LEU A 224 -0.68 -1.86 -19.04
N ASP A 225 -1.14 -3.00 -19.50
CA ASP A 225 -2.31 -3.70 -18.96
C ASP A 225 -1.89 -5.10 -18.49
N PRO A 226 -1.88 -5.37 -17.16
CA PRO A 226 -1.42 -6.64 -16.63
C PRO A 226 -2.28 -7.84 -17.05
N TRP A 227 -3.52 -7.59 -17.50
CA TRP A 227 -4.45 -8.64 -17.88
C TRP A 227 -4.41 -8.96 -19.38
N ASN A 228 -4.12 -7.96 -20.24
CA ASN A 228 -4.20 -8.10 -21.69
C ASN A 228 -2.82 -8.14 -22.37
N ASP A 229 -1.83 -7.40 -21.88
CA ASP A 229 -0.49 -7.35 -22.49
C ASP A 229 0.18 -8.73 -22.63
N PRO A 230 0.02 -9.69 -21.69
CA PRO A 230 0.59 -11.02 -21.82
C PRO A 230 0.13 -11.80 -23.05
N TYR A 231 -0.99 -11.41 -23.67
CA TYR A 231 -1.55 -12.03 -24.87
C TYR A 231 -1.17 -11.30 -26.17
N ILE A 232 -0.45 -10.18 -26.07
CA ILE A 232 0.04 -9.45 -27.25
C ILE A 232 1.26 -10.17 -27.81
N SER A 233 1.14 -10.69 -29.04
CA SER A 233 2.25 -11.35 -29.71
C SER A 233 3.37 -10.36 -30.04
N PRO A 234 4.65 -10.71 -29.81
CA PRO A 234 5.78 -9.90 -30.27
C PRO A 234 5.81 -9.64 -31.78
N ALA A 235 5.13 -10.46 -32.58
CA ALA A 235 4.96 -10.22 -34.02
C ALA A 235 4.00 -9.06 -34.33
N VAL A 236 3.08 -8.74 -33.38
CA VAL A 236 2.12 -7.62 -33.50
C VAL A 236 2.69 -6.35 -32.89
N TYR A 237 3.28 -6.46 -31.73
CA TYR A 237 3.92 -5.35 -31.05
C TYR A 237 5.29 -5.80 -30.53
N PRO A 238 6.36 -5.64 -31.34
CA PRO A 238 7.72 -5.92 -30.89
C PRO A 238 8.13 -4.92 -29.80
N ASP A 239 8.91 -5.37 -28.84
CA ASP A 239 9.49 -4.55 -27.76
C ASP A 239 8.45 -3.84 -26.88
N LEU A 240 7.29 -4.47 -26.67
CA LEU A 240 6.34 -3.99 -25.67
C LEU A 240 7.02 -3.91 -24.31
N LYS A 241 7.00 -2.71 -23.70
CA LYS A 241 7.57 -2.52 -22.35
C LYS A 241 6.93 -3.50 -21.37
N PRO A 242 7.72 -4.26 -20.60
CA PRO A 242 7.17 -5.16 -19.59
C PRO A 242 6.37 -4.40 -18.53
N TYR A 243 5.24 -4.99 -18.10
CA TYR A 243 4.49 -4.48 -16.96
C TYR A 243 5.34 -4.47 -15.68
N PRO A 244 5.32 -3.41 -14.86
CA PRO A 244 6.15 -3.28 -13.65
C PRO A 244 5.59 -4.12 -12.48
N THR A 245 5.59 -5.43 -12.64
CA THR A 245 5.05 -6.39 -11.67
C THR A 245 5.68 -6.21 -10.28
N GLY A 246 4.84 -6.15 -9.25
CA GLY A 246 5.26 -5.95 -7.86
C GLY A 246 5.42 -4.48 -7.44
N ASN A 247 5.41 -3.54 -8.41
CA ASN A 247 5.50 -2.11 -8.14
C ASN A 247 4.19 -1.36 -8.43
N ALA A 248 3.34 -1.91 -9.28
CA ALA A 248 2.08 -1.28 -9.69
C ALA A 248 0.91 -2.27 -9.66
N GLU A 249 -0.29 -1.74 -9.55
CA GLU A 249 -1.55 -2.48 -9.65
C GLU A 249 -2.45 -1.84 -10.72
N GLY A 250 -3.16 -2.66 -11.49
CA GLY A 250 -4.07 -2.20 -12.53
C GLY A 250 -3.35 -1.59 -13.74
N ILE A 251 -4.02 -0.69 -14.43
CA ILE A 251 -3.48 -0.04 -15.64
C ILE A 251 -2.39 0.96 -15.27
N VAL A 252 -1.31 0.98 -16.05
CA VAL A 252 -0.15 1.85 -15.87
C VAL A 252 0.04 2.68 -17.13
N SER A 253 0.28 3.98 -16.98
CA SER A 253 0.59 4.87 -18.09
C SER A 253 2.05 4.81 -18.49
N VAL A 254 2.34 5.12 -19.73
CA VAL A 254 3.71 5.23 -20.25
C VAL A 254 3.93 6.63 -20.81
N LEU A 255 4.97 7.32 -20.35
CA LEU A 255 5.48 8.54 -20.96
C LEU A 255 6.78 8.25 -21.71
N GLN A 256 7.00 8.94 -22.83
CA GLN A 256 8.21 8.82 -23.63
C GLN A 256 8.52 10.16 -24.33
N THR A 257 9.56 10.85 -23.87
CA THR A 257 10.02 12.10 -24.50
C THR A 257 10.72 11.84 -25.83
N GLY A 258 10.70 12.82 -26.73
CA GLY A 258 11.36 12.71 -28.05
C GLY A 258 10.74 11.67 -29.00
N LYS A 259 9.55 11.23 -28.69
CA LYS A 259 8.73 10.34 -29.55
C LYS A 259 8.19 11.14 -30.74
N THR A 260 8.21 10.55 -31.91
CA THR A 260 7.45 11.08 -33.04
C THR A 260 5.96 10.94 -32.76
N PRO A 261 5.14 12.00 -32.87
CA PRO A 261 3.70 11.89 -32.68
C PRO A 261 3.10 10.82 -33.59
N TYR A 262 2.12 10.09 -33.10
CA TYR A 262 1.32 9.21 -33.96
C TYR A 262 0.62 10.07 -35.00
N GLN A 263 0.71 9.67 -36.25
CA GLN A 263 0.02 10.32 -37.38
C GLN A 263 -1.37 9.73 -37.57
#